data_167418e485629eeab7d56cc714d9745b
#
_entry.id   167418e485629eeab7d56cc714d9745b
#
_cell.length_a   1.000
_cell.length_b   1.000
_cell.length_c   1.000
_cell.angle_alpha   90.00
_cell.angle_beta   90.00
_cell.angle_gamma   90.00
#
_symmetry.space_group_name_H-M   'P 1'
#
loop_
_entity.id
_entity.type
_entity.pdbx_description
1 polymer ?
#
loop_
_entity_poly.entity_id
_entity_poly.type
_entity_poly.pdbx_seq_one_letter_code
_entity_poly.pdbx_strand_id
1 'polypeptide(L)'
;LGLNRHKIFARKCEIREISKDVKKKFNEKYHIQGDTVSCINLGLFYKNRLVQVMTFSKLRKSLGNASKEGSYELARVSSVRGFNIIGGSSKLLKHFERTYSPTYLLSYADRRWSVGDVYHKLGFTLTKISQPNYWYFHKSNTLKLYHRYKFAKHHLNKLLDKYNPDDSEWINMMNNGYDRIWDCGNYVFVKHYNV
;
A
#
# COMPACT_ATOMS: atom_id res chain seq x y z
N LEU A 1 6.04 -19.39 4.51
CA LEU A 1 6.44 -20.08 5.74
C LEU A 1 5.37 -21.02 6.34
N GLY A 2 4.15 -21.11 5.79
CA GLY A 2 3.15 -22.15 6.14
C GLY A 2 2.71 -22.20 7.61
N LEU A 3 2.98 -21.20 8.41
CA LEU A 3 2.75 -21.19 9.86
C LEU A 3 1.28 -21.06 10.28
N ASN A 4 0.40 -20.67 9.35
CA ASN A 4 -1.03 -20.52 9.66
C ASN A 4 -1.74 -21.88 9.62
N ARG A 5 -1.97 -22.49 10.77
CA ARG A 5 -2.61 -23.80 10.91
C ARG A 5 -4.12 -23.79 10.57
N HIS A 6 -4.79 -22.67 10.79
CA HIS A 6 -6.23 -22.56 10.55
C HIS A 6 -6.54 -22.09 9.14
N LYS A 7 -7.48 -22.75 8.48
CA LYS A 7 -7.90 -22.46 7.10
C LYS A 7 -9.35 -22.00 7.07
N ILE A 8 -9.61 -20.89 6.41
CA ILE A 8 -10.96 -20.39 6.08
C ILE A 8 -11.10 -20.40 4.57
N PHE A 9 -12.10 -21.09 4.05
CA PHE A 9 -12.37 -21.12 2.61
C PHE A 9 -13.29 -19.94 2.23
N ALA A 10 -12.89 -19.15 1.26
CA ALA A 10 -13.64 -17.96 0.82
C ALA A 10 -15.07 -18.28 0.34
N ARG A 11 -15.35 -19.51 -0.14
CA ARG A 11 -16.71 -19.94 -0.50
C ARG A 11 -17.70 -19.90 0.68
N LYS A 12 -17.19 -19.98 1.93
CA LYS A 12 -18.00 -19.89 3.17
C LYS A 12 -18.06 -18.46 3.73
N CYS A 13 -17.54 -17.50 3.01
CA CYS A 13 -17.47 -16.10 3.43
C CYS A 13 -18.40 -15.21 2.59
N GLU A 14 -18.88 -14.14 3.19
CA GLU A 14 -19.67 -13.09 2.53
C GLU A 14 -18.80 -11.88 2.27
N ILE A 15 -19.08 -11.15 1.18
CA ILE A 15 -18.46 -9.86 0.89
C ILE A 15 -19.42 -8.76 1.30
N ARG A 16 -18.89 -7.74 1.99
CA ARG A 16 -19.62 -6.52 2.34
C ARG A 16 -18.71 -5.31 2.13
N GLU A 17 -19.28 -4.20 1.69
CA GLU A 17 -18.58 -2.93 1.81
C GLU A 17 -18.44 -2.55 3.27
N ILE A 18 -17.32 -1.95 3.64
CA ILE A 18 -17.01 -1.55 5.00
C ILE A 18 -16.69 -0.05 5.08
N SER A 19 -17.00 0.56 6.22
CA SER A 19 -16.69 1.96 6.46
C SER A 19 -15.20 2.22 6.53
N LYS A 20 -14.81 3.48 6.32
CA LYS A 20 -13.41 3.92 6.42
C LYS A 20 -12.81 3.61 7.79
N ASP A 21 -13.58 3.74 8.85
CA ASP A 21 -13.12 3.51 10.23
C ASP A 21 -12.86 2.01 10.50
N VAL A 22 -13.76 1.14 10.06
CA VAL A 22 -13.59 -0.32 10.15
C VAL A 22 -12.35 -0.76 9.37
N LYS A 23 -12.21 -0.28 8.13
CA LYS A 23 -11.06 -0.52 7.27
C LYS A 23 -9.77 -0.05 7.93
N LYS A 24 -9.74 1.18 8.46
CA LYS A 24 -8.57 1.77 9.11
C LYS A 24 -8.12 0.92 10.30
N LYS A 25 -9.02 0.63 11.23
CA LYS A 25 -8.73 -0.21 12.41
C LYS A 25 -8.19 -1.59 12.01
N PHE A 26 -8.76 -2.19 10.96
CA PHE A 26 -8.31 -3.50 10.48
C PHE A 26 -6.92 -3.44 9.85
N ASN A 27 -6.65 -2.48 8.98
CA ASN A 27 -5.36 -2.33 8.32
C ASN A 27 -4.25 -1.96 9.31
N GLU A 28 -4.49 -1.05 10.25
CA GLU A 28 -3.52 -0.70 11.30
C GLU A 28 -3.13 -1.92 12.14
N LYS A 29 -4.06 -2.83 12.37
CA LYS A 29 -3.82 -4.05 13.16
C LYS A 29 -3.13 -5.17 12.35
N TYR A 30 -3.44 -5.33 11.08
CA TYR A 30 -3.09 -6.53 10.31
C TYR A 30 -2.23 -6.29 9.08
N HIS A 31 -2.11 -5.06 8.58
CA HIS A 31 -1.24 -4.76 7.43
C HIS A 31 0.09 -4.19 7.90
N ILE A 32 1.20 -4.69 7.32
CA ILE A 32 2.56 -4.31 7.75
C ILE A 32 2.86 -2.81 7.55
N GLN A 33 2.27 -2.20 6.54
CA GLN A 33 2.41 -0.76 6.24
C GLN A 33 1.24 0.08 6.79
N GLY A 34 0.38 -0.50 7.63
CA GLY A 34 -0.80 0.18 8.16
C GLY A 34 -1.84 0.55 7.12
N ASP A 35 -2.66 1.54 7.45
CA ASP A 35 -3.74 2.01 6.59
C ASP A 35 -3.27 3.01 5.52
N THR A 36 -4.12 3.25 4.53
CA THR A 36 -3.94 4.26 3.47
C THR A 36 -5.29 4.77 2.97
N VAL A 37 -5.28 5.91 2.27
CA VAL A 37 -6.48 6.47 1.66
C VAL A 37 -7.03 5.53 0.59
N SER A 38 -8.34 5.31 0.60
CA SER A 38 -9.04 4.48 -0.37
C SER A 38 -10.47 4.99 -0.58
N CYS A 39 -11.05 4.72 -1.76
CA CYS A 39 -12.42 5.07 -2.11
C CYS A 39 -13.37 3.86 -2.07
N ILE A 40 -12.86 2.65 -2.25
CA ILE A 40 -13.64 1.41 -2.21
C ILE A 40 -12.98 0.49 -1.18
N ASN A 41 -13.78 -0.02 -0.24
CA ASN A 41 -13.30 -0.85 0.87
C ASN A 41 -14.16 -2.10 0.97
N LEU A 42 -13.60 -3.24 0.59
CA LEU A 42 -14.30 -4.52 0.62
C LEU A 42 -13.81 -5.37 1.78
N GLY A 43 -14.74 -5.88 2.57
CA GLY A 43 -14.49 -6.80 3.67
C GLY A 43 -15.00 -8.20 3.35
N LEU A 44 -14.23 -9.22 3.69
CA LEU A 44 -14.63 -10.61 3.63
C LEU A 44 -14.98 -11.08 5.04
N PHE A 45 -16.19 -11.59 5.22
CA PHE A 45 -16.73 -11.99 6.52
C PHE A 45 -16.94 -13.51 6.58
N TYR A 46 -16.43 -14.13 7.65
CA TYR A 46 -16.69 -15.51 8.00
C TYR A 46 -17.43 -15.56 9.34
N LYS A 47 -18.64 -16.16 9.37
CA LYS A 47 -19.49 -16.19 10.58
C LYS A 47 -19.62 -14.79 11.23
N ASN A 48 -19.96 -13.78 10.43
CA ASN A 48 -20.06 -12.36 10.81
C ASN A 48 -18.75 -11.69 11.31
N ARG A 49 -17.63 -12.38 11.30
CA ARG A 49 -16.32 -11.82 11.67
C ARG A 49 -15.57 -11.37 10.42
N LEU A 50 -15.08 -10.15 10.41
CA LEU A 50 -14.21 -9.63 9.35
C LEU A 50 -12.86 -10.36 9.37
N VAL A 51 -12.50 -11.04 8.29
CA VAL A 51 -11.30 -11.89 8.20
C VAL A 51 -10.29 -11.42 7.17
N GLN A 52 -10.73 -10.67 6.16
CA GLN A 52 -9.86 -10.08 5.16
C GLN A 52 -10.43 -8.77 4.64
N VAL A 53 -9.56 -7.83 4.29
CA VAL A 53 -9.90 -6.54 3.70
C VAL A 53 -9.12 -6.35 2.40
N MET A 54 -9.78 -5.82 1.38
CA MET A 54 -9.18 -5.37 0.13
C MET A 54 -9.65 -3.96 -0.17
N THR A 55 -8.73 -3.06 -0.47
CA THR A 55 -9.06 -1.63 -0.66
C THR A 55 -8.51 -1.11 -1.97
N PHE A 56 -9.29 -0.21 -2.59
CA PHE A 56 -8.93 0.41 -3.85
C PHE A 56 -8.97 1.93 -3.73
N SER A 57 -8.05 2.58 -4.40
CA SER A 57 -8.00 4.04 -4.52
C SER A 57 -7.99 4.48 -5.98
N LYS A 58 -8.24 5.76 -6.24
CA LYS A 58 -7.91 6.35 -7.53
C LYS A 58 -6.38 6.34 -7.71
N LEU A 59 -5.93 6.34 -8.96
CA LEU A 59 -4.50 6.40 -9.25
C LEU A 59 -3.87 7.66 -8.64
N ARG A 60 -2.69 7.51 -8.06
CA ARG A 60 -1.99 8.63 -7.41
C ARG A 60 -1.26 9.50 -8.43
N LYS A 61 -1.71 10.73 -8.62
CA LYS A 61 -1.04 11.73 -9.49
C LYS A 61 0.40 11.99 -9.07
N SER A 62 0.69 11.97 -7.77
CA SER A 62 2.05 12.15 -7.22
C SER A 62 3.06 11.09 -7.65
N LEU A 63 2.61 9.97 -8.21
CA LEU A 63 3.45 8.91 -8.79
C LEU A 63 3.50 8.97 -10.33
N GLY A 64 3.08 10.09 -10.93
CA GLY A 64 3.08 10.28 -12.39
C GLY A 64 1.95 9.53 -13.11
N ASN A 65 0.95 9.04 -12.38
CA ASN A 65 -0.17 8.34 -12.99
C ASN A 65 -1.25 9.33 -13.43
N ALA A 66 -1.66 9.26 -14.70
CA ALA A 66 -2.84 9.97 -15.17
C ALA A 66 -4.10 9.31 -14.59
N SER A 67 -4.99 10.13 -14.02
CA SER A 67 -6.32 9.63 -13.61
C SER A 67 -7.17 9.43 -14.86
N LYS A 68 -7.44 8.18 -15.20
CA LYS A 68 -8.40 7.81 -16.25
C LYS A 68 -9.62 7.18 -15.59
N GLU A 69 -10.77 7.36 -16.21
CA GLU A 69 -11.99 6.68 -15.79
C GLU A 69 -11.80 5.15 -15.84
N GLY A 70 -12.39 4.43 -14.89
CA GLY A 70 -12.17 2.99 -14.76
C GLY A 70 -10.79 2.56 -14.26
N SER A 71 -9.88 3.50 -13.96
CA SER A 71 -8.52 3.18 -13.48
C SER A 71 -8.43 3.28 -11.97
N TYR A 72 -7.88 2.24 -11.33
CA TYR A 72 -7.75 2.13 -9.88
C TYR A 72 -6.37 1.61 -9.45
N GLU A 73 -6.04 1.84 -8.18
CA GLU A 73 -4.92 1.21 -7.50
C GLU A 73 -5.46 0.23 -6.45
N LEU A 74 -5.05 -1.04 -6.51
CA LEU A 74 -5.22 -1.98 -5.41
C LEU A 74 -4.24 -1.57 -4.31
N ALA A 75 -4.76 -0.85 -3.30
CA ALA A 75 -3.94 -0.16 -2.33
C ALA A 75 -3.51 -1.03 -1.15
N ARG A 76 -4.41 -1.91 -0.64
CA ARG A 76 -4.12 -2.83 0.47
C ARG A 76 -4.87 -4.14 0.33
N VAL A 77 -4.18 -5.22 0.70
CA VAL A 77 -4.76 -6.53 0.97
C VAL A 77 -4.27 -6.98 2.34
N SER A 78 -5.16 -7.17 3.29
CA SER A 78 -4.81 -7.54 4.66
C SER A 78 -5.73 -8.64 5.18
N SER A 79 -5.18 -9.56 5.97
CA SER A 79 -5.91 -10.70 6.54
C SER A 79 -5.64 -10.81 8.03
N VAL A 80 -6.59 -11.36 8.78
CA VAL A 80 -6.38 -11.68 10.20
C VAL A 80 -5.18 -12.61 10.36
N ARG A 81 -4.39 -12.39 11.40
CA ARG A 81 -3.25 -13.25 11.73
C ARG A 81 -3.72 -14.64 12.20
N GLY A 82 -2.90 -15.64 11.95
CA GLY A 82 -3.17 -17.02 12.37
C GLY A 82 -4.09 -17.83 11.42
N PHE A 83 -4.67 -17.18 10.41
CA PHE A 83 -5.55 -17.83 9.45
C PHE A 83 -5.03 -17.71 8.02
N ASN A 84 -5.20 -18.79 7.25
CA ASN A 84 -5.02 -18.77 5.80
C ASN A 84 -6.40 -18.67 5.13
N ILE A 85 -6.68 -17.53 4.48
CA ILE A 85 -7.97 -17.30 3.80
C ILE A 85 -7.86 -17.78 2.36
N ILE A 86 -8.19 -19.05 2.14
CA ILE A 86 -8.04 -19.71 0.83
C ILE A 86 -9.03 -19.12 -0.17
N GLY A 87 -8.51 -18.54 -1.26
CA GLY A 87 -9.30 -17.91 -2.31
C GLY A 87 -9.91 -16.55 -1.94
N GLY A 88 -9.58 -15.99 -0.75
CA GLY A 88 -10.16 -14.74 -0.27
C GLY A 88 -9.84 -13.55 -1.18
N SER A 89 -8.58 -13.34 -1.51
CA SER A 89 -8.16 -12.25 -2.39
C SER A 89 -8.79 -12.37 -3.80
N SER A 90 -8.84 -13.58 -4.36
CA SER A 90 -9.48 -13.81 -5.66
C SER A 90 -10.98 -13.52 -5.62
N LYS A 91 -11.66 -13.89 -4.52
CA LYS A 91 -13.10 -13.62 -4.36
C LYS A 91 -13.39 -12.13 -4.25
N LEU A 92 -12.60 -11.39 -3.46
CA LEU A 92 -12.73 -9.93 -3.30
C LEU A 92 -12.42 -9.21 -4.62
N LEU A 93 -11.35 -9.59 -5.31
CA LEU A 93 -10.99 -8.97 -6.59
C LEU A 93 -12.06 -9.22 -7.65
N LYS A 94 -12.56 -10.45 -7.81
CA LYS A 94 -13.65 -10.76 -8.75
C LYS A 94 -14.93 -10.00 -8.44
N HIS A 95 -15.24 -9.77 -7.17
CA HIS A 95 -16.38 -8.94 -6.78
C HIS A 95 -16.17 -7.49 -7.22
N PHE A 96 -14.98 -6.92 -6.94
CA PHE A 96 -14.61 -5.58 -7.40
C PHE A 96 -14.72 -5.46 -8.93
N GLU A 97 -14.15 -6.40 -9.67
CA GLU A 97 -14.17 -6.41 -11.13
C GLU A 97 -15.60 -6.38 -11.70
N ARG A 98 -16.49 -7.19 -11.13
CA ARG A 98 -17.90 -7.24 -11.57
C ARG A 98 -18.71 -6.00 -11.20
N THR A 99 -18.42 -5.39 -10.05
CA THR A 99 -19.21 -4.27 -9.52
C THR A 99 -18.77 -2.93 -10.11
N TYR A 100 -17.48 -2.76 -10.36
CA TYR A 100 -16.90 -1.47 -10.74
C TYR A 100 -16.33 -1.44 -12.17
N SER A 101 -16.35 -2.57 -12.89
CA SER A 101 -15.92 -2.70 -14.29
C SER A 101 -14.62 -1.92 -14.59
N PRO A 102 -13.50 -2.19 -13.89
CA PRO A 102 -12.29 -1.45 -14.10
C PRO A 102 -11.72 -1.71 -15.51
N THR A 103 -11.09 -0.70 -16.09
CA THR A 103 -10.31 -0.83 -17.34
C THR A 103 -8.84 -1.10 -17.05
N TYR A 104 -8.37 -0.62 -15.89
CA TYR A 104 -6.97 -0.70 -15.48
C TYR A 104 -6.84 -0.79 -13.97
N LEU A 105 -6.00 -1.70 -13.50
CA LEU A 105 -5.70 -1.87 -12.10
C LEU A 105 -4.19 -1.93 -11.88
N LEU A 106 -3.68 -1.06 -11.01
CA LEU A 106 -2.28 -0.94 -10.64
C LEU A 106 -2.09 -1.37 -9.19
N SER A 107 -0.94 -1.99 -8.86
CA SER A 107 -0.55 -2.23 -7.47
C SER A 107 0.96 -2.19 -7.29
N TYR A 108 1.38 -1.98 -6.05
CA TYR A 108 2.79 -1.95 -5.66
C TYR A 108 3.05 -2.98 -4.57
N ALA A 109 4.07 -3.82 -4.78
CA ALA A 109 4.56 -4.74 -3.77
C ALA A 109 5.93 -4.29 -3.26
N ASP A 110 6.03 -3.95 -1.99
CA ASP A 110 7.27 -3.55 -1.34
C ASP A 110 8.24 -4.75 -1.30
N ARG A 111 9.39 -4.59 -1.96
CA ARG A 111 10.40 -5.65 -2.13
C ARG A 111 11.07 -6.07 -0.83
N ARG A 112 10.94 -5.31 0.23
CA ARG A 112 11.41 -5.70 1.57
C ARG A 112 10.58 -6.83 2.17
N TRP A 113 9.31 -6.96 1.75
CA TRP A 113 8.33 -7.83 2.41
C TRP A 113 7.65 -8.82 1.47
N SER A 114 7.73 -8.65 0.17
CA SER A 114 6.95 -9.43 -0.78
C SER A 114 7.74 -9.70 -2.07
N VAL A 115 7.59 -10.91 -2.58
CA VAL A 115 8.05 -11.31 -3.91
C VAL A 115 6.95 -11.18 -4.98
N GLY A 116 5.74 -10.77 -4.58
CA GLY A 116 4.65 -10.48 -5.51
C GLY A 116 3.75 -11.67 -5.89
N ASP A 117 3.93 -12.84 -5.30
CA ASP A 117 3.18 -14.07 -5.67
C ASP A 117 1.66 -13.90 -5.69
N VAL A 118 1.11 -13.13 -4.76
CA VAL A 118 -0.33 -12.87 -4.71
C VAL A 118 -0.83 -12.16 -5.96
N TYR A 119 -0.05 -11.25 -6.51
CA TYR A 119 -0.42 -10.48 -7.71
C TYR A 119 -0.42 -11.37 -8.96
N HIS A 120 0.59 -12.22 -9.12
CA HIS A 120 0.62 -13.22 -10.21
C HIS A 120 -0.61 -14.14 -10.13
N LYS A 121 -0.96 -14.65 -8.95
CA LYS A 121 -2.15 -15.49 -8.74
C LYS A 121 -3.47 -14.75 -9.01
N LEU A 122 -3.50 -13.44 -8.89
CA LEU A 122 -4.65 -12.58 -9.19
C LEU A 122 -4.70 -12.12 -10.66
N GLY A 123 -3.75 -12.56 -11.50
CA GLY A 123 -3.70 -12.25 -12.92
C GLY A 123 -3.11 -10.87 -13.24
N PHE A 124 -2.27 -10.34 -12.35
CA PHE A 124 -1.48 -9.15 -12.65
C PHE A 124 -0.18 -9.52 -13.35
N THR A 125 0.32 -8.62 -14.18
CA THR A 125 1.61 -8.69 -14.84
C THR A 125 2.60 -7.76 -14.15
N LEU A 126 3.80 -8.23 -13.84
CA LEU A 126 4.91 -7.39 -13.38
C LEU A 126 5.40 -6.56 -14.57
N THR A 127 5.35 -5.23 -14.46
CA THR A 127 5.75 -4.33 -15.54
C THR A 127 7.10 -3.68 -15.33
N LYS A 128 7.45 -3.34 -14.09
CA LYS A 128 8.74 -2.74 -13.75
C LYS A 128 9.03 -2.84 -12.26
N ILE A 129 10.27 -2.52 -11.92
CA ILE A 129 10.72 -2.28 -10.54
C ILE A 129 10.91 -0.77 -10.39
N SER A 130 10.31 -0.18 -9.37
CA SER A 130 10.51 1.24 -9.08
C SER A 130 11.91 1.48 -8.49
N GLN A 131 12.44 2.67 -8.72
CA GLN A 131 13.66 3.10 -8.04
C GLN A 131 13.44 3.06 -6.52
N PRO A 132 14.51 2.77 -5.73
CA PRO A 132 14.48 2.92 -4.29
C PRO A 132 14.05 4.32 -3.88
N ASN A 133 13.27 4.41 -2.81
CA ASN A 133 12.90 5.65 -2.16
C ASN A 133 13.60 5.74 -0.82
N TYR A 134 13.63 6.92 -0.20
CA TYR A 134 14.29 7.11 1.08
C TYR A 134 13.39 7.78 2.11
N TRP A 135 13.79 7.57 3.37
CA TRP A 135 13.20 8.15 4.55
C TRP A 135 14.29 8.89 5.32
N TYR A 136 13.96 10.01 5.92
CA TYR A 136 14.85 10.68 6.83
C TYR A 136 14.67 10.14 8.24
N PHE A 137 15.76 10.11 9.00
CA PHE A 137 15.75 9.95 10.45
C PHE A 137 16.73 10.95 11.07
N HIS A 138 16.43 11.37 12.30
CA HIS A 138 17.36 12.20 13.05
C HIS A 138 18.33 11.32 13.82
N LYS A 139 19.63 11.65 13.83
CA LYS A 139 20.68 10.85 14.48
C LYS A 139 20.45 10.63 15.97
N SER A 140 19.76 11.54 16.67
CA SER A 140 19.36 11.35 18.07
C SER A 140 18.19 10.40 18.28
N ASN A 141 17.43 10.05 17.22
CA ASN A 141 16.30 9.14 17.28
C ASN A 141 16.14 8.37 15.96
N THR A 142 16.93 7.31 15.81
CA THR A 142 16.98 6.50 14.58
C THR A 142 15.75 5.62 14.36
N LEU A 143 14.89 5.45 15.35
CA LEU A 143 13.66 4.66 15.25
C LEU A 143 12.51 5.43 14.60
N LYS A 144 12.59 6.76 14.57
CA LYS A 144 11.55 7.60 13.98
C LYS A 144 11.88 7.97 12.54
N LEU A 145 11.17 7.34 11.61
CA LEU A 145 11.32 7.60 10.17
C LEU A 145 10.34 8.67 9.70
N TYR A 146 10.83 9.56 8.87
CA TYR A 146 10.05 10.61 8.24
C TYR A 146 10.10 10.45 6.72
N HIS A 147 8.93 10.38 6.10
CA HIS A 147 8.86 10.33 4.65
C HIS A 147 9.48 11.60 4.04
N ARG A 148 10.25 11.47 2.96
CA ARG A 148 10.98 12.58 2.30
C ARG A 148 10.13 13.80 1.98
N TYR A 149 8.85 13.63 1.65
CA TYR A 149 7.93 14.73 1.36
C TYR A 149 7.77 15.74 2.50
N LYS A 150 7.96 15.30 3.75
CA LYS A 150 7.94 16.20 4.90
C LYS A 150 9.02 17.27 4.79
N PHE A 151 10.17 16.93 4.22
CA PHE A 151 11.35 17.77 4.10
C PHE A 151 11.62 18.20 2.64
N ALA A 152 10.56 18.33 1.83
CA ALA A 152 10.71 18.90 0.50
C ALA A 152 11.30 20.32 0.60
N LYS A 153 12.21 20.71 -0.32
CA LYS A 153 13.03 21.94 -0.24
C LYS A 153 12.22 23.19 0.14
N HIS A 154 11.00 23.35 -0.40
CA HIS A 154 10.11 24.48 -0.12
C HIS A 154 9.51 24.52 1.30
N HIS A 155 9.72 23.48 2.11
CA HIS A 155 9.29 23.42 3.51
C HIS A 155 10.43 23.57 4.50
N LEU A 156 11.69 23.42 4.07
CA LEU A 156 12.84 23.30 4.96
C LEU A 156 13.06 24.53 5.82
N ASN A 157 12.85 25.72 5.29
CA ASN A 157 13.01 26.98 6.01
C ASN A 157 12.10 27.11 7.25
N LYS A 158 11.00 26.34 7.30
CA LYS A 158 10.06 26.31 8.44
C LYS A 158 10.31 25.14 9.40
N LEU A 159 11.14 24.19 9.02
CA LEU A 159 11.31 22.93 9.73
C LEU A 159 12.69 22.73 10.32
N LEU A 160 13.69 23.45 9.81
CA LEU A 160 15.07 23.32 10.21
C LEU A 160 15.57 24.57 10.91
N ASP A 161 16.32 24.39 11.98
CA ASP A 161 16.93 25.49 12.75
C ASP A 161 18.05 26.19 11.94
N LYS A 162 18.77 25.39 11.13
CA LYS A 162 19.86 25.87 10.26
C LYS A 162 19.47 25.63 8.83
N TYR A 163 18.98 26.67 8.13
CA TYR A 163 18.60 26.59 6.73
C TYR A 163 19.41 27.56 5.87
N ASN A 164 20.00 27.04 4.80
CA ASN A 164 20.65 27.81 3.76
C ASN A 164 19.93 27.58 2.41
N PRO A 165 19.36 28.60 1.77
CA PRO A 165 18.64 28.46 0.50
C PRO A 165 19.53 28.00 -0.67
N ASP A 166 20.83 28.28 -0.62
CA ASP A 166 21.80 27.92 -1.66
C ASP A 166 22.19 26.43 -1.60
N ASP A 167 22.02 25.81 -0.44
CA ASP A 167 22.31 24.39 -0.25
C ASP A 167 21.22 23.49 -0.83
N SER A 168 21.61 22.28 -1.20
CA SER A 168 20.66 21.23 -1.55
C SER A 168 19.80 20.81 -0.35
N GLU A 169 18.65 20.15 -0.62
CA GLU A 169 17.84 19.52 0.44
C GLU A 169 18.71 18.65 1.34
N TRP A 170 19.56 17.84 0.75
CA TRP A 170 20.42 16.90 1.49
C TRP A 170 21.42 17.59 2.42
N ILE A 171 22.12 18.62 1.94
CA ILE A 171 23.11 19.36 2.76
C ILE A 171 22.41 20.03 3.95
N ASN A 172 21.27 20.68 3.71
CA ASN A 172 20.48 21.28 4.78
C ASN A 172 20.07 20.21 5.83
N MET A 173 19.62 19.04 5.40
CA MET A 173 19.22 17.97 6.31
C MET A 173 20.41 17.42 7.12
N MET A 174 21.56 17.21 6.49
CA MET A 174 22.78 16.76 7.19
C MET A 174 23.24 17.77 8.25
N ASN A 175 23.24 19.07 7.92
CA ASN A 175 23.64 20.16 8.82
C ASN A 175 22.72 20.25 10.05
N ASN A 176 21.50 19.71 9.97
CA ASN A 176 20.54 19.63 11.07
C ASN A 176 20.45 18.23 11.71
N GLY A 177 21.47 17.39 11.53
CA GLY A 177 21.58 16.10 12.22
C GLY A 177 20.72 14.97 11.65
N TYR A 178 20.15 15.13 10.46
CA TYR A 178 19.39 14.08 9.76
C TYR A 178 20.27 13.24 8.87
N ASP A 179 19.86 12.00 8.67
CA ASP A 179 20.44 11.07 7.71
C ASP A 179 19.32 10.31 6.98
N ARG A 180 19.66 9.53 5.95
CA ARG A 180 18.71 8.84 5.06
C ARG A 180 18.87 7.33 5.14
N ILE A 181 17.73 6.64 5.10
CA ILE A 181 17.67 5.20 4.88
C ILE A 181 16.84 4.92 3.62
N TRP A 182 17.33 4.04 2.75
CA TRP A 182 16.71 3.70 1.49
C TRP A 182 15.90 2.41 1.61
N ASP A 183 14.77 2.35 0.92
CA ASP A 183 14.05 1.10 0.70
C ASP A 183 14.62 0.35 -0.52
N CYS A 184 14.04 -0.80 -0.84
CA CYS A 184 14.45 -1.64 -1.97
C CYS A 184 13.65 -1.34 -3.26
N GLY A 185 12.82 -0.30 -3.26
CA GLY A 185 11.84 -0.07 -4.32
C GLY A 185 10.65 -1.06 -4.25
N ASN A 186 9.78 -0.97 -5.21
CA ASN A 186 8.58 -1.79 -5.31
C ASN A 186 8.52 -2.53 -6.64
N TYR A 187 7.99 -3.74 -6.65
CA TYR A 187 7.46 -4.34 -7.85
C TYR A 187 6.18 -3.61 -8.24
N VAL A 188 6.06 -3.23 -9.52
CA VAL A 188 4.88 -2.54 -10.07
C VAL A 188 4.09 -3.54 -10.88
N PHE A 189 2.91 -3.88 -10.40
CA PHE A 189 2.01 -4.85 -10.99
C PHE A 189 0.82 -4.16 -11.67
N VAL A 190 0.47 -4.61 -12.86
CA VAL A 190 -0.62 -4.06 -13.65
C VAL A 190 -1.54 -5.17 -14.13
N LYS A 191 -2.84 -4.88 -14.15
CA LYS A 191 -3.84 -5.72 -14.78
C LYS A 191 -4.69 -4.85 -15.71
N HIS A 192 -4.70 -5.21 -17.00
CA HIS A 192 -5.55 -4.60 -18.02
C HIS A 192 -6.84 -5.42 -18.15
N TYR A 193 -7.92 -4.74 -18.40
CA TYR A 193 -9.20 -5.35 -18.71
C TYR A 193 -9.58 -4.92 -20.14
N ASN A 194 -9.87 -5.88 -20.99
CA ASN A 194 -10.43 -5.59 -22.30
C ASN A 194 -11.85 -5.08 -22.11
N VAL A 195 -12.11 -3.88 -22.63
CA VAL A 195 -13.44 -3.28 -22.67
C VAL A 195 -14.15 -3.81 -23.90
#